data_3173b2efd442a71861f10b402087cf8c
#
_entry.id   3173b2efd442a71861f10b402087cf8c
#
_cell.length_a   1.000
_cell.length_b   1.000
_cell.length_c   1.000
_cell.angle_alpha   90.00
_cell.angle_beta   90.00
_cell.angle_gamma   90.00
#
_symmetry.space_group_name_H-M   'P 1'
#
loop_
_entity.id
_entity.type
_entity.pdbx_description
1 polymer ?
#
loop_
_entity_poly.entity_id
_entity_poly.type
_entity_poly.pdbx_seq_one_letter_code
_entity_poly.pdbx_strand_id
1 'polypeptide(L)'
;MAARTFARLASAGQGRRLFLLSWVAYAAAYVGRYNYSAVMSAITAEGTLTLSAAGAVSTGYFVCYAAGQILCGILSQKASPLGMIPLGLALSAGCNFGMGVAPAGAMPLLWAANGLFKAMVWPPIVRLFAECMPFEQQDSACVSINSTTPAGTLGAYALSAAALALAGWRMAFWACGVLMLAAAVLWTVGSAPLRRAAGSGSAKAAPEGPAARKAGPGAARRMLPALFAAGLVWLVVPAMLHGGLKDGVTSWVPSMIQSNFGASPAFSAAVSMVLPLVNLTGAYLAGWLDHRVFHNEVKTSAALMGLALACLLALPMAVQASLPVSLVLLAATTALMLGVNTMFINVMPVKIGRSSGAAVLSGSLNAITYLGAAIATWGIGAAAEGFGWGAVFVLWAVMAGTALAVCLLLARPWGRFVRKCEMERGDLV
;
A
#
# COMPACT_ATOMS: atom_id res chain seq x y z
N MET A 1 4.15 -26.52 18.44
CA MET A 1 2.94 -25.80 18.89
C MET A 1 1.95 -25.81 17.75
N ALA A 2 0.79 -26.45 17.91
CA ALA A 2 -0.25 -26.50 16.88
C ALA A 2 -0.79 -25.09 16.59
N ALA A 3 -0.97 -24.74 15.32
CA ALA A 3 -1.60 -23.50 14.90
C ALA A 3 -3.00 -23.44 15.54
N ARG A 4 -3.32 -22.39 16.29
CA ARG A 4 -4.66 -22.19 16.81
C ARG A 4 -5.58 -21.89 15.62
N THR A 5 -6.41 -22.84 15.23
CA THR A 5 -7.49 -22.62 14.27
C THR A 5 -8.64 -21.92 14.99
N PHE A 6 -9.17 -20.88 14.36
CA PHE A 6 -10.36 -20.20 14.86
C PHE A 6 -11.61 -20.83 14.24
N ALA A 7 -12.68 -20.93 15.02
CA ALA A 7 -13.97 -21.33 14.48
C ALA A 7 -14.53 -20.20 13.60
N ARG A 8 -15.18 -20.59 12.48
CA ARG A 8 -15.87 -19.63 11.62
C ARG A 8 -17.06 -19.03 12.34
N LEU A 9 -17.27 -17.72 12.17
CA LEU A 9 -18.36 -17.01 12.81
C LEU A 9 -19.71 -17.47 12.23
N ALA A 10 -20.67 -17.77 13.11
CA ALA A 10 -21.94 -18.37 12.74
C ALA A 10 -22.97 -17.36 12.21
N SER A 11 -22.84 -16.07 12.54
CA SER A 11 -23.82 -15.06 12.16
C SER A 11 -23.25 -13.97 11.25
N ALA A 12 -24.09 -13.50 10.32
CA ALA A 12 -23.75 -12.37 9.44
C ALA A 12 -23.44 -11.09 10.23
N GLY A 13 -24.08 -10.87 11.39
CA GLY A 13 -23.81 -9.74 12.26
C GLY A 13 -22.41 -9.77 12.88
N GLN A 14 -21.91 -10.96 13.26
CA GLN A 14 -20.54 -11.14 13.75
C GLN A 14 -19.52 -10.89 12.62
N GLY A 15 -19.79 -11.37 11.40
CA GLY A 15 -18.96 -11.10 10.23
C GLY A 15 -18.86 -9.60 9.92
N ARG A 16 -20.00 -8.89 9.91
CA ARG A 16 -20.03 -7.43 9.73
C ARG A 16 -19.27 -6.70 10.83
N ARG A 17 -19.38 -7.14 12.09
CA ARG A 17 -18.61 -6.56 13.20
C ARG A 17 -17.11 -6.76 13.01
N LEU A 18 -16.67 -7.96 12.63
CA LEU A 18 -15.27 -8.24 12.33
C LEU A 18 -14.77 -7.35 11.18
N PHE A 19 -15.55 -7.21 10.11
CA PHE A 19 -15.22 -6.34 9.00
C PHE A 19 -15.06 -4.88 9.43
N LEU A 20 -16.02 -4.31 10.15
CA LEU A 20 -15.97 -2.90 10.59
C LEU A 20 -14.79 -2.62 11.52
N LEU A 21 -14.50 -3.52 12.46
CA LEU A 21 -13.33 -3.42 13.32
C LEU A 21 -12.04 -3.47 12.52
N SER A 22 -11.94 -4.37 11.55
CA SER A 22 -10.78 -4.49 10.65
C SER A 22 -10.62 -3.26 9.78
N TRP A 23 -11.72 -2.71 9.30
CA TRP A 23 -11.74 -1.50 8.49
C TRP A 23 -11.22 -0.30 9.27
N VAL A 24 -11.74 -0.05 10.49
CA VAL A 24 -11.28 1.05 11.37
C VAL A 24 -9.82 0.87 11.74
N ALA A 25 -9.41 -0.32 12.16
CA ALA A 25 -8.03 -0.62 12.54
C ALA A 25 -7.05 -0.36 11.38
N TYR A 26 -7.41 -0.78 10.17
CA TYR A 26 -6.53 -0.64 9.02
C TYR A 26 -6.53 0.80 8.46
N ALA A 27 -7.67 1.49 8.48
CA ALA A 27 -7.74 2.91 8.16
C ALA A 27 -6.89 3.74 9.14
N ALA A 28 -6.99 3.49 10.46
CA ALA A 28 -6.15 4.14 11.47
C ALA A 28 -4.65 3.88 11.24
N ALA A 29 -4.28 2.66 10.84
CA ALA A 29 -2.90 2.35 10.46
C ALA A 29 -2.41 3.14 9.25
N TYR A 30 -3.29 3.50 8.32
CA TYR A 30 -2.96 4.41 7.20
C TYR A 30 -2.85 5.86 7.65
N VAL A 31 -3.67 6.31 8.61
CA VAL A 31 -3.54 7.63 9.21
C VAL A 31 -2.15 7.81 9.82
N GLY A 32 -1.68 6.87 10.66
CA GLY A 32 -0.35 6.91 11.27
C GLY A 32 0.82 6.61 10.33
N ARG A 33 0.57 6.49 9.03
CA ARG A 33 1.60 6.37 7.98
C ARG A 33 1.73 7.65 7.16
N TYR A 34 0.61 8.16 6.66
CA TYR A 34 0.63 9.28 5.72
C TYR A 34 0.70 10.65 6.42
N ASN A 35 0.51 10.70 7.74
CA ASN A 35 0.73 11.94 8.50
C ASN A 35 2.16 12.47 8.36
N TYR A 36 3.18 11.61 8.32
CA TYR A 36 4.55 12.04 8.05
C TYR A 36 4.68 12.75 6.70
N SER A 37 4.12 12.16 5.65
CA SER A 37 4.11 12.78 4.31
C SER A 37 3.37 14.11 4.29
N ALA A 38 2.27 14.21 5.04
CA ALA A 38 1.49 15.44 5.14
C ALA A 38 2.24 16.58 5.83
N VAL A 39 3.08 16.28 6.83
CA VAL A 39 3.82 17.29 7.61
C VAL A 39 5.28 17.44 7.18
N MET A 40 5.77 16.62 6.26
CA MET A 40 7.17 16.61 5.84
C MET A 40 7.63 17.98 5.33
N SER A 41 6.75 18.69 4.61
CA SER A 41 7.00 20.05 4.14
C SER A 41 7.21 21.04 5.29
N ALA A 42 6.49 20.91 6.40
CA ALA A 42 6.68 21.77 7.58
C ALA A 42 8.00 21.45 8.30
N ILE A 43 8.34 20.16 8.45
CA ILE A 43 9.59 19.71 9.08
C ILE A 43 10.82 20.24 8.32
N THR A 44 10.76 20.20 6.99
CA THR A 44 11.87 20.69 6.14
C THR A 44 11.91 22.21 6.08
N ALA A 45 10.76 22.89 6.09
CA ALA A 45 10.71 24.36 6.14
C ALA A 45 11.26 24.93 7.44
N GLU A 46 11.08 24.26 8.58
CA GLU A 46 11.70 24.63 9.85
C GLU A 46 13.21 24.32 9.92
N GLY A 47 13.76 23.64 8.91
CA GLY A 47 15.17 23.23 8.90
C GLY A 47 15.48 22.06 9.85
N THR A 48 14.48 21.40 10.42
CA THR A 48 14.68 20.23 11.29
C THR A 48 15.30 19.05 10.53
N LEU A 49 14.88 18.84 9.29
CA LEU A 49 15.44 17.84 8.36
C LEU A 49 15.70 18.50 7.00
N THR A 50 16.75 18.05 6.28
CA THR A 50 16.89 18.34 4.85
C THR A 50 15.91 17.46 4.05
N LEU A 51 15.67 17.77 2.78
CA LEU A 51 14.82 16.96 1.90
C LEU A 51 15.35 15.52 1.76
N SER A 52 16.67 15.37 1.64
CA SER A 52 17.33 14.05 1.57
C SER A 52 17.14 13.26 2.87
N ALA A 53 17.33 13.91 4.03
CA ALA A 53 17.11 13.28 5.33
C ALA A 53 15.64 12.89 5.53
N ALA A 54 14.70 13.72 5.11
CA ALA A 54 13.27 13.40 5.16
C ALA A 54 12.91 12.22 4.26
N GLY A 55 13.53 12.13 3.09
CA GLY A 55 13.43 10.96 2.21
C GLY A 55 13.99 9.69 2.87
N ALA A 56 15.15 9.80 3.55
CA ALA A 56 15.77 8.67 4.26
C ALA A 56 14.88 8.15 5.40
N VAL A 57 14.17 9.01 6.14
CA VAL A 57 13.16 8.63 7.14
C VAL A 57 12.07 7.77 6.51
N SER A 58 11.52 8.20 5.36
CA SER A 58 10.51 7.44 4.61
C SER A 58 11.05 6.10 4.10
N THR A 59 12.29 6.07 3.62
CA THR A 59 12.97 4.86 3.17
C THR A 59 13.06 3.82 4.28
N GLY A 60 13.52 4.22 5.47
CA GLY A 60 13.56 3.35 6.64
C GLY A 60 12.21 2.71 6.95
N TYR A 61 11.15 3.50 6.89
CA TYR A 61 9.80 3.00 7.05
C TYR A 61 9.43 1.92 6.03
N PHE A 62 9.63 2.15 4.74
CA PHE A 62 9.25 1.20 3.70
C PHE A 62 10.05 -0.09 3.75
N VAL A 63 11.35 -0.02 4.01
CA VAL A 63 12.22 -1.20 4.17
C VAL A 63 11.74 -2.05 5.37
N CYS A 64 11.56 -1.42 6.53
CA CYS A 64 11.09 -2.12 7.72
C CYS A 64 9.66 -2.64 7.58
N TYR A 65 8.79 -1.92 6.87
CA TYR A 65 7.45 -2.38 6.55
C TYR A 65 7.48 -3.62 5.64
N ALA A 66 8.29 -3.62 4.58
CA ALA A 66 8.43 -4.76 3.68
C ALA A 66 8.96 -6.01 4.41
N ALA A 67 10.02 -5.87 5.21
CA ALA A 67 10.53 -6.95 6.05
C ALA A 67 9.49 -7.40 7.08
N GLY A 68 8.81 -6.45 7.71
CA GLY A 68 7.77 -6.69 8.69
C GLY A 68 6.58 -7.48 8.12
N GLN A 69 6.19 -7.25 6.86
CA GLN A 69 5.11 -8.01 6.21
C GLN A 69 5.44 -9.52 6.15
N ILE A 70 6.68 -9.88 5.83
CA ILE A 70 7.13 -11.27 5.79
C ILE A 70 7.14 -11.84 7.21
N LEU A 71 7.78 -11.15 8.15
CA LEU A 71 7.91 -11.59 9.55
C LEU A 71 6.53 -11.73 10.22
N CYS A 72 5.66 -10.74 10.06
CA CYS A 72 4.32 -10.76 10.64
C CYS A 72 3.40 -11.77 9.94
N GLY A 73 3.60 -12.03 8.67
CA GLY A 73 2.93 -13.13 7.95
C GLY A 73 3.21 -14.50 8.60
N ILE A 74 4.49 -14.76 8.91
CA ILE A 74 4.91 -15.99 9.61
C ILE A 74 4.43 -15.97 11.07
N LEU A 75 4.60 -14.85 11.76
CA LEU A 75 4.22 -14.71 13.17
C LEU A 75 2.71 -14.85 13.36
N SER A 76 1.90 -14.34 12.43
CA SER A 76 0.44 -14.43 12.50
C SER A 76 -0.06 -15.88 12.49
N GLN A 77 0.71 -16.83 11.97
CA GLN A 77 0.37 -18.26 12.02
C GLN A 77 0.56 -18.86 13.42
N LYS A 78 1.46 -18.30 14.23
CA LYS A 78 1.80 -18.78 15.57
C LYS A 78 1.13 -17.97 16.67
N ALA A 79 1.01 -16.67 16.49
CA ALA A 79 0.41 -15.73 17.44
C ALA A 79 -1.10 -15.56 17.16
N SER A 80 -1.83 -15.01 18.16
CA SER A 80 -3.24 -14.67 18.00
C SER A 80 -3.42 -13.42 17.13
N PRO A 81 -4.09 -13.50 15.97
CA PRO A 81 -4.37 -12.34 15.13
C PRO A 81 -5.12 -11.24 15.87
N LEU A 82 -6.06 -11.62 16.73
CA LEU A 82 -6.85 -10.69 17.55
C LEU A 82 -6.02 -9.90 18.57
N GLY A 83 -4.83 -10.41 18.95
CA GLY A 83 -3.87 -9.71 19.83
C GLY A 83 -2.83 -8.92 19.04
N MET A 84 -2.41 -9.41 17.89
CA MET A 84 -1.38 -8.74 17.07
C MET A 84 -1.86 -7.37 16.55
N ILE A 85 -3.10 -7.25 16.11
CA ILE A 85 -3.64 -6.01 15.54
C ILE A 85 -3.59 -4.85 16.53
N PRO A 86 -4.18 -4.93 17.75
CA PRO A 86 -4.14 -3.83 18.68
C PRO A 86 -2.72 -3.55 19.21
N LEU A 87 -1.87 -4.57 19.33
CA LEU A 87 -0.48 -4.39 19.71
C LEU A 87 0.27 -3.59 18.62
N GLY A 88 0.11 -3.95 17.36
CA GLY A 88 0.70 -3.22 16.24
C GLY A 88 0.25 -1.75 16.19
N LEU A 89 -1.04 -1.49 16.38
CA LEU A 89 -1.59 -0.13 16.45
C LEU A 89 -1.04 0.65 17.64
N ALA A 90 -0.97 0.06 18.83
CA ALA A 90 -0.47 0.72 20.03
C ALA A 90 1.02 1.05 19.92
N LEU A 91 1.85 0.12 19.44
CA LEU A 91 3.28 0.35 19.21
C LEU A 91 3.51 1.40 18.13
N SER A 92 2.73 1.37 17.05
CA SER A 92 2.76 2.37 15.99
C SER A 92 2.31 3.76 16.51
N ALA A 93 1.30 3.81 17.40
CA ALA A 93 0.92 5.04 18.10
C ALA A 93 2.06 5.57 18.98
N GLY A 94 2.76 4.70 19.70
CA GLY A 94 3.96 5.05 20.46
C GLY A 94 5.06 5.67 19.60
N CYS A 95 5.30 5.13 18.39
CA CYS A 95 6.22 5.73 17.43
C CYS A 95 5.75 7.12 16.99
N ASN A 96 4.46 7.32 16.75
CA ASN A 96 3.90 8.63 16.43
C ASN A 96 4.07 9.62 17.57
N PHE A 97 3.78 9.26 18.83
CA PHE A 97 4.05 10.13 19.98
C PHE A 97 5.54 10.47 20.08
N GLY A 98 6.42 9.47 19.87
CA GLY A 98 7.86 9.66 19.84
C GLY A 98 8.30 10.67 18.76
N MET A 99 7.75 10.58 17.56
CA MET A 99 8.04 11.53 16.46
C MET A 99 7.72 12.98 16.83
N GLY A 100 6.69 13.21 17.63
CA GLY A 100 6.30 14.55 18.07
C GLY A 100 7.28 15.21 19.05
N VAL A 101 8.20 14.45 19.68
CA VAL A 101 9.19 14.95 20.63
C VAL A 101 10.64 14.62 20.23
N ALA A 102 10.84 13.80 19.20
CA ALA A 102 12.16 13.33 18.81
C ALA A 102 13.08 14.44 18.26
N PRO A 103 14.36 14.40 18.58
CA PRO A 103 15.36 15.15 17.80
C PRO A 103 15.51 14.53 16.41
N ALA A 104 16.00 15.34 15.44
CA ALA A 104 16.14 14.93 14.04
C ALA A 104 16.84 13.57 13.86
N GLY A 105 17.91 13.31 14.59
CA GLY A 105 18.67 12.05 14.53
C GLY A 105 17.92 10.79 14.96
N ALA A 106 16.86 10.91 15.78
CA ALA A 106 16.04 9.77 16.22
C ALA A 106 14.86 9.47 15.30
N MET A 107 14.43 10.43 14.48
CA MET A 107 13.28 10.29 13.59
C MET A 107 13.38 9.09 12.63
N PRO A 108 14.53 8.81 11.96
CA PRO A 108 14.67 7.68 11.06
C PRO A 108 14.39 6.35 11.76
N LEU A 109 14.91 6.17 12.97
CA LEU A 109 14.73 4.93 13.75
C LEU A 109 13.28 4.75 14.21
N LEU A 110 12.66 5.81 14.73
CA LEU A 110 11.25 5.78 15.15
C LEU A 110 10.31 5.50 13.98
N TRP A 111 10.60 6.10 12.82
CA TRP A 111 9.75 5.90 11.64
C TRP A 111 9.94 4.53 11.01
N ALA A 112 11.16 3.99 11.02
CA ALA A 112 11.45 2.60 10.64
C ALA A 112 10.73 1.61 11.55
N ALA A 113 10.75 1.83 12.88
CA ALA A 113 9.99 1.03 13.85
C ALA A 113 8.47 1.12 13.61
N ASN A 114 7.95 2.31 13.28
CA ASN A 114 6.55 2.48 12.88
C ASN A 114 6.18 1.60 11.68
N GLY A 115 7.06 1.51 10.66
CA GLY A 115 6.87 0.61 9.52
C GLY A 115 6.76 -0.85 9.93
N LEU A 116 7.66 -1.31 10.81
CA LEU A 116 7.64 -2.67 11.33
C LEU A 116 6.35 -2.98 12.11
N PHE A 117 5.94 -2.08 13.01
CA PHE A 117 4.74 -2.28 13.84
C PHE A 117 3.45 -2.19 13.02
N LYS A 118 3.38 -1.33 12.02
CA LYS A 118 2.25 -1.30 11.09
C LYS A 118 2.09 -2.63 10.33
N ALA A 119 3.17 -3.32 10.02
CA ALA A 119 3.11 -4.62 9.37
C ALA A 119 2.40 -5.69 10.22
N MET A 120 2.25 -5.49 11.53
CA MET A 120 1.49 -6.37 12.43
C MET A 120 -0.03 -6.28 12.22
N VAL A 121 -0.55 -5.38 11.37
CA VAL A 121 -2.00 -5.16 11.22
C VAL A 121 -2.55 -5.95 10.04
N TRP A 122 -1.95 -5.87 8.85
CA TRP A 122 -2.52 -6.43 7.63
C TRP A 122 -2.54 -7.96 7.56
N PRO A 123 -1.43 -8.70 7.75
CA PRO A 123 -1.44 -10.16 7.65
C PRO A 123 -2.42 -10.83 8.62
N PRO A 124 -2.56 -10.37 9.89
CA PRO A 124 -3.58 -10.88 10.79
C PRO A 124 -5.01 -10.60 10.34
N ILE A 125 -5.31 -9.45 9.73
CA ILE A 125 -6.66 -9.16 9.18
C ILE A 125 -6.99 -10.15 8.05
N VAL A 126 -6.06 -10.36 7.11
CA VAL A 126 -6.25 -11.32 6.02
C VAL A 126 -6.51 -12.73 6.56
N ARG A 127 -5.75 -13.14 7.59
CA ARG A 127 -5.97 -14.42 8.25
C ARG A 127 -7.35 -14.52 8.91
N LEU A 128 -7.80 -13.47 9.62
CA LEU A 128 -9.14 -13.46 10.23
C LEU A 128 -10.24 -13.54 9.19
N PHE A 129 -10.08 -12.89 8.04
CA PHE A 129 -11.05 -13.00 6.94
C PHE A 129 -11.08 -14.41 6.36
N ALA A 130 -9.92 -15.03 6.17
CA ALA A 130 -9.84 -16.39 5.65
C ALA A 130 -10.41 -17.46 6.60
N GLU A 131 -10.11 -17.34 7.92
CA GLU A 131 -10.47 -18.35 8.92
C GLU A 131 -11.84 -18.10 9.58
N CYS A 132 -12.18 -16.84 9.90
CA CYS A 132 -13.33 -16.51 10.74
C CYS A 132 -14.51 -15.92 9.98
N MET A 133 -14.31 -15.27 8.81
CA MET A 133 -15.40 -14.62 8.08
C MET A 133 -16.40 -15.64 7.53
N PRO A 134 -17.73 -15.41 7.63
CA PRO A 134 -18.71 -16.20 6.91
C PRO A 134 -18.43 -16.24 5.41
N PHE A 135 -18.60 -17.39 4.75
CA PHE A 135 -18.26 -17.56 3.32
C PHE A 135 -18.93 -16.53 2.42
N GLU A 136 -20.21 -16.25 2.67
CA GLU A 136 -21.03 -15.30 1.90
C GLU A 136 -20.49 -13.86 1.94
N GLN A 137 -19.73 -13.49 3.00
CA GLN A 137 -19.22 -12.14 3.22
C GLN A 137 -17.73 -12.03 2.90
N GLN A 138 -17.02 -13.15 2.72
CA GLN A 138 -15.57 -13.17 2.60
C GLN A 138 -15.07 -12.38 1.39
N ASP A 139 -15.64 -12.63 0.20
CA ASP A 139 -15.23 -11.96 -1.03
C ASP A 139 -15.52 -10.46 -0.97
N SER A 140 -16.72 -10.09 -0.52
CA SER A 140 -17.11 -8.69 -0.35
C SER A 140 -16.23 -7.97 0.65
N ALA A 141 -15.85 -8.60 1.76
CA ALA A 141 -14.95 -8.03 2.76
C ALA A 141 -13.53 -7.83 2.21
N CYS A 142 -13.00 -8.80 1.46
CA CYS A 142 -11.68 -8.71 0.82
C CYS A 142 -11.60 -7.58 -0.22
N VAL A 143 -12.69 -7.30 -0.93
CA VAL A 143 -12.76 -6.19 -1.88
C VAL A 143 -12.93 -4.86 -1.15
N SER A 144 -13.89 -4.80 -0.21
CA SER A 144 -14.28 -3.56 0.46
C SER A 144 -13.19 -3.01 1.39
N ILE A 145 -12.31 -3.86 1.94
CA ILE A 145 -11.22 -3.44 2.82
C ILE A 145 -10.21 -2.53 2.11
N ASN A 146 -10.12 -2.59 0.78
CA ASN A 146 -9.23 -1.71 0.00
C ASN A 146 -9.61 -0.22 0.12
N SER A 147 -10.87 0.10 0.48
CA SER A 147 -11.31 1.48 0.74
C SER A 147 -10.66 2.11 1.97
N THR A 148 -10.04 1.31 2.85
CA THR A 148 -9.28 1.81 4.00
C THR A 148 -8.07 2.64 3.61
N THR A 149 -7.43 2.33 2.48
CA THR A 149 -6.25 3.06 1.99
C THR A 149 -6.59 4.51 1.66
N PRO A 150 -7.53 4.82 0.75
CA PRO A 150 -7.90 6.21 0.47
C PRO A 150 -8.54 6.90 1.68
N ALA A 151 -9.39 6.20 2.46
CA ALA A 151 -10.02 6.78 3.64
C ALA A 151 -9.00 7.15 4.72
N GLY A 152 -8.05 6.25 5.02
CA GLY A 152 -6.99 6.52 5.98
C GLY A 152 -6.00 7.59 5.51
N THR A 153 -5.67 7.61 4.21
CA THR A 153 -4.82 8.66 3.63
C THR A 153 -5.51 10.02 3.70
N LEU A 154 -6.78 10.10 3.32
CA LEU A 154 -7.58 11.32 3.43
C LEU A 154 -7.64 11.81 4.89
N GLY A 155 -7.92 10.89 5.83
CA GLY A 155 -7.94 11.20 7.26
C GLY A 155 -6.59 11.70 7.78
N ALA A 156 -5.47 11.12 7.30
CA ALA A 156 -4.13 11.57 7.65
C ALA A 156 -3.87 12.99 7.21
N TYR A 157 -4.16 13.31 5.95
CA TYR A 157 -3.96 14.66 5.42
C TYR A 157 -4.89 15.69 6.09
N ALA A 158 -6.17 15.35 6.29
CA ALA A 158 -7.13 16.25 6.94
C ALA A 158 -6.72 16.57 8.38
N LEU A 159 -6.41 15.54 9.17
CA LEU A 159 -6.00 15.70 10.56
C LEU A 159 -4.66 16.45 10.67
N SER A 160 -3.71 16.15 9.78
CA SER A 160 -2.41 16.82 9.76
C SER A 160 -2.54 18.27 9.31
N ALA A 161 -3.36 18.58 8.31
CA ALA A 161 -3.61 19.95 7.87
C ALA A 161 -4.22 20.80 9.00
N ALA A 162 -5.20 20.26 9.72
CA ALA A 162 -5.80 20.92 10.87
C ALA A 162 -4.78 21.14 12.00
N ALA A 163 -3.97 20.13 12.31
CA ALA A 163 -2.94 20.23 13.33
C ALA A 163 -1.85 21.26 12.97
N LEU A 164 -1.42 21.28 11.70
CA LEU A 164 -0.46 22.28 11.19
C LEU A 164 -0.99 23.71 11.32
N ALA A 165 -2.27 23.92 11.04
CA ALA A 165 -2.89 25.24 11.15
C ALA A 165 -3.02 25.73 12.59
N LEU A 166 -3.19 24.82 13.56
CA LEU A 166 -3.47 25.16 14.95
C LEU A 166 -2.24 25.17 15.86
N ALA A 167 -1.32 24.20 15.68
CA ALA A 167 -0.26 23.95 16.67
C ALA A 167 1.04 23.36 16.08
N GLY A 168 1.17 23.32 14.76
CA GLY A 168 2.37 22.85 14.07
C GLY A 168 2.44 21.34 13.88
N TRP A 169 3.54 20.90 13.24
CA TRP A 169 3.68 19.50 12.78
C TRP A 169 3.80 18.45 13.89
N ARG A 170 4.30 18.84 15.07
CA ARG A 170 4.39 17.93 16.22
C ARG A 170 3.02 17.46 16.69
N MET A 171 2.04 18.38 16.70
CA MET A 171 0.66 18.07 17.07
C MET A 171 0.02 17.08 16.09
N ALA A 172 0.38 17.10 14.80
CA ALA A 172 -0.13 16.13 13.84
C ALA A 172 0.25 14.69 14.20
N PHE A 173 1.47 14.46 14.66
CA PHE A 173 1.87 13.13 15.14
C PHE A 173 1.10 12.71 16.38
N TRP A 174 0.90 13.61 17.32
CA TRP A 174 0.16 13.30 18.55
C TRP A 174 -1.32 13.02 18.26
N ALA A 175 -1.96 13.83 17.44
CA ALA A 175 -3.35 13.63 17.05
C ALA A 175 -3.55 12.27 16.34
N CYS A 176 -2.64 11.91 15.42
CA CYS A 176 -2.68 10.61 14.75
C CYS A 176 -2.38 9.46 15.73
N GLY A 177 -1.45 9.65 16.66
CA GLY A 177 -1.15 8.68 17.72
C GLY A 177 -2.35 8.40 18.60
N VAL A 178 -3.08 9.44 19.02
CA VAL A 178 -4.33 9.30 19.81
C VAL A 178 -5.38 8.53 19.03
N LEU A 179 -5.58 8.86 17.76
CA LEU A 179 -6.55 8.16 16.91
C LEU A 179 -6.19 6.66 16.76
N MET A 180 -4.91 6.34 16.57
CA MET A 180 -4.45 4.95 16.48
C MET A 180 -4.64 4.20 17.79
N LEU A 181 -4.35 4.83 18.92
CA LEU A 181 -4.56 4.25 20.25
C LEU A 181 -6.06 4.02 20.52
N ALA A 182 -6.91 4.98 20.15
CA ALA A 182 -8.36 4.82 20.23
C ALA A 182 -8.85 3.64 19.36
N ALA A 183 -8.30 3.47 18.15
CA ALA A 183 -8.61 2.32 17.30
C ALA A 183 -8.12 0.99 17.92
N ALA A 184 -6.96 0.97 18.60
CA ALA A 184 -6.47 -0.20 19.31
C ALA A 184 -7.38 -0.59 20.50
N VAL A 185 -7.87 0.39 21.26
CA VAL A 185 -8.83 0.20 22.34
C VAL A 185 -10.16 -0.31 21.77
N LEU A 186 -10.68 0.35 20.72
CA LEU A 186 -11.92 -0.06 20.06
C LEU A 186 -11.83 -1.50 19.54
N TRP A 187 -10.69 -1.88 18.93
CA TRP A 187 -10.45 -3.25 18.51
C TRP A 187 -10.46 -4.21 19.69
N THR A 188 -9.78 -3.89 20.78
CA THR A 188 -9.64 -4.77 21.95
C THR A 188 -11.00 -5.03 22.59
N VAL A 189 -11.79 -3.98 22.81
CA VAL A 189 -13.14 -4.06 23.38
C VAL A 189 -14.11 -4.69 22.39
N GLY A 190 -14.08 -4.22 21.13
CA GLY A 190 -14.98 -4.67 20.07
C GLY A 190 -14.79 -6.13 19.67
N SER A 191 -13.58 -6.67 19.76
CA SER A 191 -13.28 -8.08 19.44
C SER A 191 -13.53 -9.05 20.61
N ALA A 192 -13.81 -8.58 21.82
CA ALA A 192 -14.04 -9.46 22.97
C ALA A 192 -15.15 -10.51 22.76
N PRO A 193 -16.32 -10.18 22.18
CA PRO A 193 -17.33 -11.19 21.86
C PRO A 193 -16.87 -12.18 20.78
N LEU A 194 -16.07 -11.72 19.82
CA LEU A 194 -15.53 -12.57 18.75
C LEU A 194 -14.52 -13.59 19.30
N ARG A 195 -13.72 -13.19 20.31
CA ARG A 195 -12.80 -14.10 21.01
C ARG A 195 -13.55 -15.22 21.72
N ARG A 196 -14.68 -14.90 22.34
CA ARG A 196 -15.54 -15.89 23.03
C ARG A 196 -16.18 -16.84 22.02
N ALA A 197 -16.74 -16.32 20.93
CA ALA A 197 -17.35 -17.12 19.88
C ALA A 197 -16.33 -18.04 19.18
N ALA A 198 -15.13 -17.55 18.90
CA ALA A 198 -14.06 -18.33 18.28
C ALA A 198 -13.40 -19.34 19.22
N GLY A 199 -13.46 -19.13 20.54
CA GLY A 199 -12.87 -20.01 21.57
C GLY A 199 -13.82 -21.10 22.10
N SER A 200 -15.13 -20.95 21.91
CA SER A 200 -16.15 -21.92 22.38
C SER A 200 -16.49 -23.01 21.37
N GLY A 201 -16.01 -22.90 20.13
CA GLY A 201 -16.21 -23.92 19.10
C GLY A 201 -15.20 -25.05 19.26
N SER A 202 -15.68 -26.25 19.67
CA SER A 202 -14.94 -27.50 19.46
C SER A 202 -14.49 -27.57 18.00
N ALA A 203 -13.17 -27.65 17.78
CA ALA A 203 -12.56 -27.58 16.45
C ALA A 203 -13.02 -28.76 15.56
N LYS A 204 -14.23 -28.70 15.01
CA LYS A 204 -14.52 -29.35 13.73
C LYS A 204 -13.82 -28.49 12.69
N ALA A 205 -12.71 -29.01 12.16
CA ALA A 205 -12.05 -28.43 11.02
C ALA A 205 -13.11 -28.10 9.97
N ALA A 206 -13.32 -26.80 9.69
CA ALA A 206 -14.19 -26.42 8.59
C ALA A 206 -13.65 -27.06 7.31
N PRO A 207 -14.50 -27.57 6.41
CA PRO A 207 -14.03 -28.11 5.14
C PRO A 207 -13.18 -27.03 4.45
N GLU A 208 -11.99 -27.43 4.02
CA GLU A 208 -11.07 -26.54 3.31
C GLU A 208 -11.79 -26.01 2.07
N GLY A 209 -12.22 -24.74 2.10
CA GLY A 209 -12.74 -24.08 0.91
C GLY A 209 -11.64 -24.03 -0.16
N PRO A 210 -11.99 -23.94 -1.46
CA PRO A 210 -11.02 -24.03 -2.56
C PRO A 210 -9.88 -23.01 -2.52
N ALA A 211 -10.00 -21.95 -1.71
CA ALA A 211 -8.96 -20.93 -1.54
C ALA A 211 -7.91 -21.25 -0.45
N ALA A 212 -8.17 -22.23 0.43
CA ALA A 212 -7.30 -22.54 1.59
C ALA A 212 -6.36 -23.73 1.37
N ARG A 213 -6.20 -24.24 0.15
CA ARG A 213 -5.15 -25.22 -0.14
C ARG A 213 -3.81 -24.58 0.15
N LYS A 214 -3.18 -25.02 1.24
CA LYS A 214 -1.84 -24.64 1.67
C LYS A 214 -0.93 -24.64 0.45
N ALA A 215 -0.34 -23.48 0.13
CA ALA A 215 0.75 -23.43 -0.81
C ALA A 215 1.88 -24.31 -0.25
N GLY A 216 1.99 -25.54 -0.73
CA GLY A 216 3.11 -26.39 -0.39
C GLY A 216 4.42 -25.70 -0.79
N PRO A 217 5.51 -25.87 -0.03
CA PRO A 217 6.81 -25.26 -0.35
C PRO A 217 7.30 -25.57 -1.78
N GLY A 218 6.69 -26.51 -2.47
CA GLY A 218 7.00 -26.86 -3.87
C GLY A 218 6.38 -25.97 -4.94
N ALA A 219 5.31 -25.21 -4.66
CA ALA A 219 4.63 -24.43 -5.70
C ALA A 219 5.43 -23.17 -6.09
N ALA A 220 5.96 -22.44 -5.12
CA ALA A 220 6.86 -21.30 -5.37
C ALA A 220 8.16 -21.77 -6.05
N ARG A 221 8.66 -22.95 -5.65
CA ARG A 221 9.88 -23.55 -6.21
C ARG A 221 9.73 -23.94 -7.69
N ARG A 222 8.53 -24.26 -8.16
CA ARG A 222 8.24 -24.56 -9.58
C ARG A 222 7.93 -23.31 -10.41
N MET A 223 7.31 -22.31 -9.82
CA MET A 223 6.86 -21.11 -10.53
C MET A 223 8.00 -20.14 -10.83
N LEU A 224 8.95 -19.95 -9.92
CA LEU A 224 10.11 -19.09 -10.14
C LEU A 224 10.92 -19.52 -11.39
N PRO A 225 11.33 -20.78 -11.57
CA PRO A 225 12.03 -21.22 -12.78
C PRO A 225 11.21 -21.02 -14.05
N ALA A 226 9.88 -21.22 -14.00
CA ALA A 226 9.00 -21.00 -15.16
C ALA A 226 8.94 -19.53 -15.57
N LEU A 227 8.88 -18.60 -14.59
CA LEU A 227 8.93 -17.16 -14.84
C LEU A 227 10.30 -16.74 -15.39
N PHE A 228 11.40 -17.30 -14.88
CA PHE A 228 12.74 -17.08 -15.43
C PHE A 228 12.85 -17.58 -16.86
N ALA A 229 12.42 -18.82 -17.14
CA ALA A 229 12.45 -19.40 -18.47
C ALA A 229 11.60 -18.63 -19.51
N ALA A 230 10.51 -18.01 -19.05
CA ALA A 230 9.67 -17.16 -19.88
C ALA A 230 10.18 -15.70 -20.01
N GLY A 231 11.32 -15.35 -19.39
CA GLY A 231 11.84 -13.98 -19.35
C GLY A 231 10.99 -13.00 -18.52
N LEU A 232 10.01 -13.49 -17.76
CA LEU A 232 9.05 -12.68 -17.00
C LEU A 232 9.60 -12.17 -15.67
N VAL A 233 10.82 -12.56 -15.30
CA VAL A 233 11.55 -11.99 -14.16
C VAL A 233 11.69 -10.47 -14.27
N TRP A 234 11.79 -9.94 -15.48
CA TRP A 234 11.90 -8.51 -15.74
C TRP A 234 10.64 -7.70 -15.37
N LEU A 235 9.51 -8.36 -15.05
CA LEU A 235 8.33 -7.71 -14.44
C LEU A 235 8.63 -7.07 -13.07
N VAL A 236 9.74 -7.48 -12.44
CA VAL A 236 10.27 -6.84 -11.24
C VAL A 236 10.51 -5.34 -11.47
N VAL A 237 11.03 -4.95 -12.64
CA VAL A 237 11.36 -3.55 -12.96
C VAL A 237 10.10 -2.65 -12.95
N PRO A 238 9.05 -2.90 -13.75
CA PRO A 238 7.86 -2.08 -13.69
C PRO A 238 7.12 -2.20 -12.35
N ALA A 239 7.23 -3.34 -11.63
CA ALA A 239 6.69 -3.48 -10.29
C ALA A 239 7.39 -2.57 -9.26
N MET A 240 8.70 -2.42 -9.33
CA MET A 240 9.45 -1.47 -8.50
C MET A 240 9.12 -0.02 -8.87
N LEU A 241 9.17 0.30 -10.16
CA LEU A 241 9.03 1.67 -10.64
C LEU A 241 7.63 2.23 -10.38
N HIS A 242 6.57 1.42 -10.58
CA HIS A 242 5.22 1.88 -10.24
C HIS A 242 5.02 2.11 -8.74
N GLY A 243 5.64 1.28 -7.90
CA GLY A 243 5.62 1.47 -6.45
C GLY A 243 6.30 2.78 -6.04
N GLY A 244 7.46 3.06 -6.63
CA GLY A 244 8.18 4.31 -6.46
C GLY A 244 7.37 5.53 -6.91
N LEU A 245 6.70 5.45 -8.06
CA LEU A 245 5.82 6.52 -8.53
C LEU A 245 4.59 6.69 -7.65
N LYS A 246 3.90 5.59 -7.32
CA LYS A 246 2.66 5.64 -6.53
C LYS A 246 2.89 6.24 -5.13
N ASP A 247 3.80 5.66 -4.37
CA ASP A 247 4.05 6.08 -2.99
C ASP A 247 5.00 7.28 -2.92
N GLY A 248 5.98 7.39 -3.84
CA GLY A 248 6.89 8.51 -3.94
C GLY A 248 6.18 9.80 -4.29
N VAL A 249 5.41 9.85 -5.38
CA VAL A 249 4.62 11.04 -5.75
C VAL A 249 3.70 11.43 -4.60
N THR A 250 2.88 10.49 -4.10
CA THR A 250 1.93 10.78 -3.01
C THR A 250 2.64 11.38 -1.79
N SER A 251 3.81 10.85 -1.42
CA SER A 251 4.53 11.31 -0.24
C SER A 251 5.15 12.71 -0.40
N TRP A 252 5.54 13.08 -1.61
CA TRP A 252 6.28 14.31 -1.87
C TRP A 252 5.41 15.47 -2.41
N VAL A 253 4.14 15.23 -2.77
CA VAL A 253 3.24 16.27 -3.29
C VAL A 253 3.11 17.46 -2.34
N PRO A 254 2.91 17.33 -1.01
CA PRO A 254 2.86 18.52 -0.13
C PRO A 254 4.14 19.37 -0.18
N SER A 255 5.32 18.72 -0.18
CA SER A 255 6.59 19.42 -0.25
C SER A 255 6.80 20.10 -1.61
N MET A 256 6.40 19.46 -2.70
CA MET A 256 6.43 20.03 -4.05
C MET A 256 5.55 21.26 -4.16
N ILE A 257 4.32 21.20 -3.63
CA ILE A 257 3.38 22.32 -3.63
C ILE A 257 3.96 23.50 -2.83
N GLN A 258 4.47 23.23 -1.64
CA GLN A 258 5.10 24.27 -0.83
C GLN A 258 6.29 24.94 -1.56
N SER A 259 7.20 24.14 -2.13
CA SER A 259 8.42 24.65 -2.75
C SER A 259 8.16 25.43 -4.05
N ASN A 260 7.22 24.95 -4.90
CA ASN A 260 7.01 25.58 -6.21
C ASN A 260 5.97 26.69 -6.19
N PHE A 261 5.01 26.67 -5.25
CA PHE A 261 3.91 27.65 -5.20
C PHE A 261 3.98 28.56 -3.97
N GLY A 262 5.00 28.41 -3.10
CA GLY A 262 5.11 29.20 -1.87
C GLY A 262 3.96 29.01 -0.88
N ALA A 263 3.24 27.90 -1.00
CA ALA A 263 2.07 27.62 -0.19
C ALA A 263 2.43 27.25 1.24
N SER A 264 1.55 27.56 2.19
CA SER A 264 1.76 27.11 3.57
C SER A 264 1.74 25.58 3.70
N PRO A 265 2.46 24.98 4.66
CA PRO A 265 2.45 23.53 4.87
C PRO A 265 1.04 22.97 5.10
N ALA A 266 0.19 23.69 5.86
CA ALA A 266 -1.19 23.30 6.12
C ALA A 266 -2.04 23.28 4.84
N PHE A 267 -1.91 24.31 4.01
CA PHE A 267 -2.58 24.38 2.71
C PHE A 267 -2.09 23.26 1.78
N SER A 268 -0.78 23.05 1.71
CA SER A 268 -0.17 22.01 0.87
C SER A 268 -0.67 20.61 1.25
N ALA A 269 -0.78 20.32 2.55
CA ALA A 269 -1.38 19.07 3.04
C ALA A 269 -2.87 18.98 2.69
N ALA A 270 -3.64 20.06 2.89
CA ALA A 270 -5.07 20.09 2.62
C ALA A 270 -5.40 19.84 1.13
N VAL A 271 -4.72 20.52 0.21
CA VAL A 271 -5.00 20.32 -1.24
C VAL A 271 -4.52 18.96 -1.74
N SER A 272 -3.54 18.35 -1.08
CA SER A 272 -3.07 16.99 -1.41
C SER A 272 -4.13 15.90 -1.12
N MET A 273 -5.20 16.23 -0.39
CA MET A 273 -6.34 15.32 -0.18
C MET A 273 -7.06 14.94 -1.49
N VAL A 274 -6.89 15.71 -2.56
CA VAL A 274 -7.47 15.36 -3.86
C VAL A 274 -6.91 14.04 -4.41
N LEU A 275 -5.66 13.71 -4.11
CA LEU A 275 -5.02 12.49 -4.61
C LEU A 275 -5.72 11.21 -4.17
N PRO A 276 -5.92 10.94 -2.86
CA PRO A 276 -6.61 9.73 -2.42
C PRO A 276 -8.08 9.67 -2.86
N LEU A 277 -8.75 10.81 -3.07
CA LEU A 277 -10.11 10.84 -3.60
C LEU A 277 -10.17 10.32 -5.05
N VAL A 278 -9.19 10.70 -5.88
CA VAL A 278 -9.14 10.30 -7.28
C VAL A 278 -8.53 8.89 -7.46
N ASN A 279 -7.69 8.44 -6.55
CA ASN A 279 -6.93 7.18 -6.71
C ASN A 279 -7.81 5.96 -6.99
N LEU A 280 -8.99 5.85 -6.38
CA LEU A 280 -9.88 4.70 -6.60
C LEU A 280 -10.33 4.57 -8.06
N THR A 281 -10.48 5.68 -8.79
CA THR A 281 -10.89 5.66 -10.19
C THR A 281 -9.89 4.89 -11.07
N GLY A 282 -8.60 4.93 -10.73
CA GLY A 282 -7.55 4.23 -11.46
C GLY A 282 -7.68 2.71 -11.41
N ALA A 283 -8.09 2.13 -10.29
CA ALA A 283 -8.32 0.69 -10.19
C ALA A 283 -9.51 0.23 -11.04
N TYR A 284 -10.61 1.02 -11.07
CA TYR A 284 -11.76 0.74 -11.93
C TYR A 284 -11.42 0.91 -13.41
N LEU A 285 -10.68 1.96 -13.77
CA LEU A 285 -10.20 2.19 -15.14
C LEU A 285 -9.33 1.03 -15.60
N ALA A 286 -8.40 0.56 -14.78
CA ALA A 286 -7.54 -0.58 -15.10
C ALA A 286 -8.36 -1.85 -15.34
N GLY A 287 -9.34 -2.16 -14.47
CA GLY A 287 -10.22 -3.30 -14.64
C GLY A 287 -11.05 -3.20 -15.92
N TRP A 288 -11.61 -2.03 -16.21
CA TRP A 288 -12.38 -1.80 -17.45
C TRP A 288 -11.51 -1.96 -18.70
N LEU A 289 -10.31 -1.38 -18.73
CA LEU A 289 -9.37 -1.51 -19.84
C LEU A 289 -8.93 -2.97 -20.06
N ASP A 290 -8.67 -3.71 -18.97
CA ASP A 290 -8.28 -5.11 -19.07
C ASP A 290 -9.40 -5.97 -19.63
N HIS A 291 -10.62 -5.83 -19.09
CA HIS A 291 -11.76 -6.65 -19.48
C HIS A 291 -12.38 -6.30 -20.84
N ARG A 292 -12.29 -5.03 -21.27
CA ARG A 292 -12.98 -4.57 -22.50
C ARG A 292 -12.05 -4.33 -23.68
N VAL A 293 -10.76 -4.03 -23.44
CA VAL A 293 -9.86 -3.56 -24.51
C VAL A 293 -8.67 -4.50 -24.70
N PHE A 294 -7.87 -4.71 -23.67
CA PHE A 294 -6.56 -5.35 -23.85
C PHE A 294 -6.54 -6.85 -23.58
N HIS A 295 -7.37 -7.35 -22.68
CA HIS A 295 -7.40 -8.74 -22.23
C HIS A 295 -6.01 -9.27 -21.84
N ASN A 296 -5.15 -8.36 -21.32
CA ASN A 296 -3.75 -8.64 -21.01
C ASN A 296 -3.25 -7.59 -19.99
N GLU A 297 -2.98 -8.02 -18.77
CA GLU A 297 -2.65 -7.15 -17.64
C GLU A 297 -1.40 -6.31 -17.87
N VAL A 298 -0.40 -6.86 -18.60
CA VAL A 298 0.83 -6.15 -18.92
C VAL A 298 0.59 -5.08 -19.99
N LYS A 299 -0.28 -5.33 -20.98
CA LYS A 299 -0.70 -4.31 -21.95
C LYS A 299 -1.51 -3.22 -21.29
N THR A 300 -2.43 -3.59 -20.41
CA THR A 300 -3.21 -2.64 -19.60
C THR A 300 -2.27 -1.76 -18.77
N SER A 301 -1.30 -2.37 -18.08
CA SER A 301 -0.28 -1.64 -17.32
C SER A 301 0.57 -0.72 -18.21
N ALA A 302 0.95 -1.16 -19.43
CA ALA A 302 1.67 -0.32 -20.38
C ALA A 302 0.85 0.92 -20.79
N ALA A 303 -0.45 0.75 -21.09
CA ALA A 303 -1.32 1.87 -21.43
C ALA A 303 -1.44 2.88 -20.27
N LEU A 304 -1.62 2.39 -19.03
CA LEU A 304 -1.68 3.24 -17.83
C LEU A 304 -0.35 3.96 -17.59
N MET A 305 0.79 3.29 -17.78
CA MET A 305 2.13 3.90 -17.69
C MET A 305 2.35 4.96 -18.77
N GLY A 306 1.86 4.73 -20.00
CA GLY A 306 1.92 5.70 -21.09
C GLY A 306 1.13 6.97 -20.78
N LEU A 307 -0.08 6.82 -20.23
CA LEU A 307 -0.90 7.97 -19.78
C LEU A 307 -0.23 8.71 -18.61
N ALA A 308 0.34 7.98 -17.65
CA ALA A 308 1.08 8.58 -16.55
C ALA A 308 2.33 9.34 -17.04
N LEU A 309 3.06 8.77 -18.00
CA LEU A 309 4.19 9.45 -18.62
C LEU A 309 3.75 10.76 -19.28
N ALA A 310 2.65 10.77 -20.02
CA ALA A 310 2.11 11.99 -20.63
C ALA A 310 1.77 13.05 -19.57
N CYS A 311 1.12 12.66 -18.46
CA CYS A 311 0.87 13.56 -17.33
C CYS A 311 2.16 14.13 -16.74
N LEU A 312 3.18 13.29 -16.55
CA LEU A 312 4.47 13.69 -15.96
C LEU A 312 5.31 14.58 -16.90
N LEU A 313 5.23 14.37 -18.20
CA LEU A 313 5.88 15.24 -19.17
C LEU A 313 5.21 16.63 -19.27
N ALA A 314 3.89 16.69 -19.06
CA ALA A 314 3.16 17.97 -19.00
C ALA A 314 3.34 18.71 -17.66
N LEU A 315 3.74 18.01 -16.60
CA LEU A 315 3.81 18.55 -15.23
C LEU A 315 4.72 19.77 -15.08
N PRO A 316 5.95 19.83 -15.66
CA PRO A 316 6.81 21.00 -15.55
C PRO A 316 6.16 22.30 -16.07
N MET A 317 5.42 22.21 -17.17
CA MET A 317 4.68 23.35 -17.72
C MET A 317 3.47 23.71 -16.84
N ALA A 318 2.77 22.70 -16.33
CA ALA A 318 1.63 22.90 -15.45
C ALA A 318 2.01 23.58 -14.13
N VAL A 319 3.16 23.22 -13.55
CA VAL A 319 3.67 23.83 -12.30
C VAL A 319 3.99 25.32 -12.49
N GLN A 320 4.45 25.73 -13.66
CA GLN A 320 4.68 27.14 -13.97
C GLN A 320 3.38 27.91 -14.22
N ALA A 321 2.33 27.23 -14.68
CA ALA A 321 1.09 27.87 -15.09
C ALA A 321 0.03 27.89 -13.97
N SER A 322 -0.20 26.79 -13.25
CA SER A 322 -1.36 26.66 -12.37
C SER A 322 -1.28 25.50 -11.39
N LEU A 323 -1.49 25.78 -10.10
CA LEU A 323 -1.59 24.77 -9.05
C LEU A 323 -2.74 23.75 -9.32
N PRO A 324 -3.98 24.15 -9.66
CA PRO A 324 -5.04 23.19 -9.97
C PRO A 324 -4.70 22.22 -11.09
N VAL A 325 -4.09 22.70 -12.19
CA VAL A 325 -3.68 21.81 -13.29
C VAL A 325 -2.60 20.82 -12.84
N SER A 326 -1.63 21.28 -12.08
CA SER A 326 -0.59 20.42 -11.49
C SER A 326 -1.18 19.35 -10.59
N LEU A 327 -2.16 19.70 -9.74
CA LEU A 327 -2.86 18.76 -8.87
C LEU A 327 -3.65 17.70 -9.66
N VAL A 328 -4.32 18.10 -10.74
CA VAL A 328 -5.04 17.17 -11.61
C VAL A 328 -4.07 16.17 -12.25
N LEU A 329 -2.93 16.62 -12.77
CA LEU A 329 -1.92 15.74 -13.37
C LEU A 329 -1.30 14.79 -12.35
N LEU A 330 -1.01 15.25 -11.14
CA LEU A 330 -0.49 14.42 -10.05
C LEU A 330 -1.53 13.42 -9.56
N ALA A 331 -2.77 13.84 -9.38
CA ALA A 331 -3.86 12.95 -8.99
C ALA A 331 -4.13 11.89 -10.06
N ALA A 332 -4.13 12.27 -11.35
CA ALA A 332 -4.22 11.32 -12.45
C ALA A 332 -3.04 10.34 -12.44
N THR A 333 -1.81 10.82 -12.26
CA THR A 333 -0.62 9.95 -12.18
C THR A 333 -0.74 8.92 -11.07
N THR A 334 -1.10 9.35 -9.85
CA THR A 334 -1.22 8.42 -8.71
C THR A 334 -2.39 7.46 -8.86
N ALA A 335 -3.50 7.88 -9.46
CA ALA A 335 -4.63 7.02 -9.80
C ALA A 335 -4.25 5.95 -10.84
N LEU A 336 -3.55 6.35 -11.91
CA LEU A 336 -3.04 5.42 -12.94
C LEU A 336 -2.08 4.40 -12.32
N MET A 337 -1.20 4.83 -11.40
CA MET A 337 -0.31 3.92 -10.67
C MET A 337 -1.06 2.97 -9.75
N LEU A 338 -2.19 3.37 -9.14
CA LEU A 338 -3.04 2.44 -8.40
C LEU A 338 -3.72 1.42 -9.34
N GLY A 339 -4.05 1.83 -10.56
CA GLY A 339 -4.50 0.92 -11.61
C GLY A 339 -3.46 -0.14 -11.96
N VAL A 340 -2.21 0.27 -12.17
CA VAL A 340 -1.07 -0.66 -12.39
C VAL A 340 -0.87 -1.59 -11.21
N ASN A 341 -0.95 -1.06 -9.97
CA ASN A 341 -0.88 -1.86 -8.75
C ASN A 341 -1.95 -2.95 -8.74
N THR A 342 -3.18 -2.62 -9.14
CA THR A 342 -4.29 -3.57 -9.21
C THR A 342 -3.98 -4.70 -10.19
N MET A 343 -3.42 -4.39 -11.37
CA MET A 343 -3.02 -5.41 -12.34
C MET A 343 -1.93 -6.33 -11.79
N PHE A 344 -0.83 -5.78 -11.25
CA PHE A 344 0.31 -6.57 -10.80
C PHE A 344 0.07 -7.35 -9.51
N ILE A 345 -0.60 -6.73 -8.51
CA ILE A 345 -0.71 -7.33 -7.17
C ILE A 345 -1.96 -8.19 -7.02
N ASN A 346 -3.05 -7.84 -7.73
CA ASN A 346 -4.33 -8.52 -7.56
C ASN A 346 -4.67 -9.44 -8.74
N VAL A 347 -4.61 -8.93 -9.98
CA VAL A 347 -5.13 -9.66 -11.15
C VAL A 347 -4.14 -10.69 -11.66
N MET A 348 -2.88 -10.32 -11.90
CA MET A 348 -1.86 -11.25 -12.43
C MET A 348 -1.66 -12.50 -11.55
N PRO A 349 -1.53 -12.39 -10.21
CA PRO A 349 -1.38 -13.56 -9.37
C PRO A 349 -2.57 -14.51 -9.42
N VAL A 350 -3.79 -13.99 -9.54
CA VAL A 350 -5.01 -14.81 -9.64
C VAL A 350 -5.06 -15.56 -10.97
N LYS A 351 -4.69 -14.93 -12.09
CA LYS A 351 -4.65 -15.56 -13.40
C LYS A 351 -3.61 -16.70 -13.48
N ILE A 352 -2.44 -16.54 -12.86
CA ILE A 352 -1.41 -17.58 -12.85
C ILE A 352 -1.72 -18.67 -11.81
N GLY A 353 -2.25 -18.30 -10.68
CA GLY A 353 -2.23 -19.09 -9.47
C GLY A 353 -3.59 -19.43 -8.89
N ARG A 354 -4.56 -19.98 -9.65
CA ARG A 354 -5.69 -20.71 -9.04
C ARG A 354 -5.24 -21.90 -8.17
N SER A 355 -3.96 -22.26 -8.19
CA SER A 355 -3.30 -23.14 -7.23
C SER A 355 -2.28 -22.34 -6.40
N SER A 356 -1.97 -22.79 -5.23
CA SER A 356 -1.05 -22.38 -4.17
C SER A 356 0.10 -21.35 -4.43
N GLY A 357 0.35 -20.94 -5.66
CA GLY A 357 1.38 -19.96 -6.06
C GLY A 357 0.92 -18.48 -6.10
N ALA A 358 -0.38 -18.21 -6.20
CA ALA A 358 -0.90 -16.83 -6.34
C ALA A 358 -0.55 -15.94 -5.15
N ALA A 359 -0.67 -16.46 -3.94
CA ALA A 359 -0.38 -15.71 -2.72
C ALA A 359 1.12 -15.38 -2.60
N VAL A 360 2.00 -16.30 -2.99
CA VAL A 360 3.45 -16.08 -2.99
C VAL A 360 3.84 -15.04 -4.02
N LEU A 361 3.28 -15.12 -5.23
CA LEU A 361 3.56 -14.16 -6.30
C LEU A 361 3.04 -12.76 -5.93
N SER A 362 1.80 -12.65 -5.44
CA SER A 362 1.24 -11.39 -4.97
C SER A 362 2.07 -10.77 -3.85
N GLY A 363 2.45 -11.57 -2.85
CA GLY A 363 3.29 -11.11 -1.75
C GLY A 363 4.68 -10.67 -2.22
N SER A 364 5.30 -11.41 -3.15
CA SER A 364 6.61 -11.06 -3.71
C SER A 364 6.55 -9.77 -4.53
N LEU A 365 5.56 -9.62 -5.41
CA LEU A 365 5.38 -8.39 -6.20
C LEU A 365 5.07 -7.19 -5.29
N ASN A 366 4.28 -7.39 -4.24
CA ASN A 366 4.00 -6.34 -3.26
C ASN A 366 5.27 -5.91 -2.49
N ALA A 367 6.10 -6.86 -2.06
CA ALA A 367 7.38 -6.55 -1.41
C ALA A 367 8.32 -5.78 -2.35
N ILE A 368 8.40 -6.17 -3.62
CA ILE A 368 9.17 -5.48 -4.67
C ILE A 368 8.65 -4.06 -4.87
N THR A 369 7.34 -3.86 -4.88
CA THR A 369 6.70 -2.54 -4.97
C THR A 369 7.12 -1.62 -3.82
N TYR A 370 7.15 -2.12 -2.58
CA TYR A 370 7.60 -1.33 -1.42
C TYR A 370 9.10 -1.08 -1.41
N LEU A 371 9.90 -2.00 -1.94
CA LEU A 371 11.33 -1.75 -2.16
C LEU A 371 11.55 -0.61 -3.16
N GLY A 372 10.77 -0.59 -4.25
CA GLY A 372 10.75 0.50 -5.20
C GLY A 372 10.36 1.84 -4.56
N ALA A 373 9.34 1.84 -3.71
CA ALA A 373 8.93 3.02 -2.94
C ALA A 373 10.03 3.50 -1.97
N ALA A 374 10.75 2.58 -1.33
CA ALA A 374 11.87 2.90 -0.45
C ALA A 374 12.99 3.64 -1.19
N ILE A 375 13.43 3.09 -2.31
CA ILE A 375 14.50 3.69 -3.13
C ILE A 375 14.06 5.04 -3.69
N ALA A 376 12.83 5.10 -4.22
CA ALA A 376 12.30 6.32 -4.85
C ALA A 376 12.13 7.47 -3.85
N THR A 377 11.64 7.21 -2.63
CA THR A 377 11.43 8.28 -1.63
C THR A 377 12.73 8.96 -1.22
N TRP A 378 13.79 8.20 -1.03
CA TRP A 378 15.12 8.80 -0.79
C TRP A 378 15.66 9.51 -2.01
N GLY A 379 15.60 8.87 -3.19
CA GLY A 379 16.11 9.41 -4.44
C GLY A 379 15.41 10.72 -4.84
N ILE A 380 14.09 10.83 -4.60
CA ILE A 380 13.34 12.08 -4.83
C ILE A 380 13.84 13.20 -3.90
N GLY A 381 14.04 12.90 -2.61
CA GLY A 381 14.56 13.87 -1.64
C GLY A 381 15.94 14.37 -2.01
N ALA A 382 16.86 13.47 -2.35
CA ALA A 382 18.22 13.80 -2.78
C ALA A 382 18.24 14.59 -4.10
N ALA A 383 17.40 14.22 -5.06
CA ALA A 383 17.29 14.97 -6.33
C ALA A 383 16.70 16.36 -6.12
N ALA A 384 15.67 16.51 -5.28
CA ALA A 384 15.08 17.80 -4.96
C ALA A 384 16.06 18.73 -4.24
N GLU A 385 16.86 18.19 -3.30
CA GLU A 385 17.87 18.95 -2.55
C GLU A 385 19.04 19.35 -3.43
N GLY A 386 19.59 18.43 -4.25
CA GLY A 386 20.79 18.68 -5.04
C GLY A 386 20.53 19.43 -6.36
N PHE A 387 19.40 19.17 -7.01
CA PHE A 387 19.13 19.63 -8.38
C PHE A 387 17.78 20.35 -8.54
N GLY A 388 17.01 20.46 -7.46
CA GLY A 388 15.69 21.08 -7.47
C GLY A 388 14.56 20.18 -8.04
N TRP A 389 13.34 20.69 -8.00
CA TRP A 389 12.13 19.94 -8.42
C TRP A 389 12.07 19.61 -9.91
N GLY A 390 12.75 20.39 -10.76
CA GLY A 390 12.87 20.07 -12.18
C GLY A 390 13.49 18.69 -12.42
N ALA A 391 14.55 18.36 -11.68
CA ALA A 391 15.19 17.03 -11.75
C ALA A 391 14.25 15.90 -11.26
N VAL A 392 13.42 16.19 -10.25
CA VAL A 392 12.42 15.21 -9.76
C VAL A 392 11.37 14.92 -10.83
N PHE A 393 10.90 15.92 -11.55
CA PHE A 393 9.94 15.71 -12.66
C PHE A 393 10.53 14.85 -13.77
N VAL A 394 11.80 15.09 -14.13
CA VAL A 394 12.55 14.25 -15.07
C VAL A 394 12.68 12.82 -14.54
N LEU A 395 13.06 12.66 -13.28
CA LEU A 395 13.18 11.36 -12.64
C LEU A 395 11.86 10.58 -12.70
N TRP A 396 10.72 11.20 -12.37
CA TRP A 396 9.41 10.57 -12.47
C TRP A 396 9.05 10.17 -13.91
N ALA A 397 9.34 11.04 -14.88
CA ALA A 397 9.10 10.74 -16.29
C ALA A 397 9.99 9.57 -16.77
N VAL A 398 11.27 9.53 -16.40
CA VAL A 398 12.18 8.41 -16.71
C VAL A 398 11.69 7.11 -16.08
N MET A 399 11.25 7.14 -14.82
CA MET A 399 10.67 5.95 -14.16
C MET A 399 9.44 5.43 -14.91
N ALA A 400 8.51 6.31 -15.29
CA ALA A 400 7.30 5.94 -16.03
C ALA A 400 7.65 5.42 -17.44
N GLY A 401 8.56 6.08 -18.16
CA GLY A 401 9.02 5.68 -19.48
C GLY A 401 9.74 4.33 -19.49
N THR A 402 10.61 4.09 -18.52
CA THR A 402 11.29 2.79 -18.37
C THR A 402 10.29 1.69 -18.06
N ALA A 403 9.35 1.93 -17.15
CA ALA A 403 8.30 0.96 -16.82
C ALA A 403 7.40 0.66 -18.04
N LEU A 404 7.02 1.68 -18.81
CA LEU A 404 6.29 1.55 -20.07
C LEU A 404 7.06 0.66 -21.07
N ALA A 405 8.33 0.98 -21.32
CA ALA A 405 9.17 0.24 -22.27
C ALA A 405 9.26 -1.25 -21.89
N VAL A 406 9.53 -1.55 -20.62
CA VAL A 406 9.60 -2.94 -20.14
C VAL A 406 8.23 -3.63 -20.24
N CYS A 407 7.12 -2.97 -19.92
CA CYS A 407 5.79 -3.54 -20.08
C CYS A 407 5.48 -3.85 -21.56
N LEU A 408 5.84 -2.98 -22.49
CA LEU A 408 5.64 -3.21 -23.93
C LEU A 408 6.44 -4.43 -24.42
N LEU A 409 7.69 -4.58 -23.99
CA LEU A 409 8.52 -5.73 -24.32
C LEU A 409 7.94 -7.05 -23.77
N LEU A 410 7.40 -7.02 -22.54
CA LEU A 410 6.90 -8.20 -21.85
C LEU A 410 5.43 -8.54 -22.15
N ALA A 411 4.67 -7.66 -22.81
CA ALA A 411 3.25 -7.85 -23.05
C ALA A 411 2.94 -9.10 -23.89
N ARG A 412 3.76 -9.38 -24.93
CA ARG A 412 3.63 -10.60 -25.75
C ARG A 412 4.09 -11.87 -25.02
N PRO A 413 5.29 -11.91 -24.40
CA PRO A 413 5.70 -13.03 -23.55
C PRO A 413 4.68 -13.39 -22.47
N TRP A 414 4.14 -12.38 -21.78
CA TRP A 414 3.11 -12.57 -20.75
C TRP A 414 1.85 -13.24 -21.31
N GLY A 415 1.29 -12.75 -22.40
CA GLY A 415 0.08 -13.33 -23.01
C GLY A 415 0.29 -14.77 -23.48
N ARG A 416 1.50 -15.14 -23.96
CA ARG A 416 1.85 -16.52 -24.29
C ARG A 416 1.94 -17.41 -23.06
N PHE A 417 2.54 -16.90 -21.98
CA PHE A 417 2.69 -17.62 -20.73
C PHE A 417 1.32 -17.91 -20.09
N VAL A 418 0.43 -16.92 -20.02
CA VAL A 418 -0.93 -17.09 -19.47
C VAL A 418 -1.70 -18.14 -20.26
N ARG A 419 -1.71 -18.06 -21.61
CA ARG A 419 -2.39 -19.05 -22.46
C ARG A 419 -1.84 -20.48 -22.26
N LYS A 420 -0.52 -20.63 -22.10
CA LYS A 420 0.08 -21.94 -21.79
C LYS A 420 -0.44 -22.46 -20.44
N CYS A 421 -0.51 -21.63 -19.41
CA CYS A 421 -1.05 -21.99 -18.12
C CYS A 421 -2.54 -22.33 -18.15
N GLU A 422 -3.32 -21.72 -19.05
CA GLU A 422 -4.75 -22.01 -19.27
C GLU A 422 -4.96 -23.35 -20.00
N MET A 423 -4.14 -23.63 -21.04
CA MET A 423 -4.16 -24.91 -21.76
C MET A 423 -3.76 -26.08 -20.86
N GLU A 424 -2.73 -25.94 -20.03
CA GLU A 424 -2.31 -26.97 -19.09
C GLU A 424 -3.38 -27.27 -18.00
N ARG A 425 -4.35 -26.38 -17.84
CA ARG A 425 -5.48 -26.52 -16.92
C ARG A 425 -6.75 -27.10 -17.53
N GLY A 426 -6.83 -27.22 -18.84
CA GLY A 426 -8.05 -27.64 -19.52
C GLY A 426 -9.17 -26.59 -19.52
N ASP A 427 -8.86 -25.32 -19.25
CA ASP A 427 -9.83 -24.22 -19.23
C ASP A 427 -10.15 -23.68 -20.65
N LEU A 428 -9.47 -24.18 -21.67
CA LEU A 428 -9.72 -23.90 -23.10
C LEU A 428 -10.21 -25.21 -23.76
N VAL A 429 -11.52 -25.40 -23.81
CA VAL A 429 -12.18 -26.31 -24.78
C VAL A 429 -12.95 -25.44 -25.76
#